data_350c96d217a9d3e0b5da43cd0be0446e
#
_entry.id   350c96d217a9d3e0b5da43cd0be0446e
#
_cell.length_a   1.000
_cell.length_b   1.000
_cell.length_c   1.000
_cell.angle_alpha   90.00
_cell.angle_beta   90.00
_cell.angle_gamma   90.00
#
_symmetry.space_group_name_H-M   'P 1'
#
loop_
_entity.id
_entity.type
_entity.pdbx_description
1 polymer ?
#
loop_
_entity_poly.entity_id
_entity_poly.type
_entity_poly.pdbx_seq_one_letter_code
_entity_poly.pdbx_strand_id
1 'polypeptide(L)'
;KGESVKWHESYNLSIRGKKSFLNTRLSQGDMFYRLFLSDACLGKACYEKCKFKYENSSADIRIGDLWGTTYQDDEKGISGAIAFTDKGNNLLMKANLECVEHPLSVVAEGQMKECAHRPFFYKKLMTLLKDNSLDIEVIMLRSGGYLKWKRLRERLMNPSRTARNLIRRFRK
;
A
#
# COMPACT_ATOMS: atom_id res chain seq x y z
N LYS A 1 5.11 -23.12 0.06
CA LYS A 1 4.48 -22.33 1.12
C LYS A 1 5.51 -22.20 2.23
N GLY A 2 6.11 -21.03 2.37
CA GLY A 2 6.96 -20.70 3.50
C GLY A 2 6.07 -20.42 4.71
N GLU A 3 6.21 -21.20 5.74
CA GLU A 3 5.29 -21.33 6.88
C GLU A 3 5.30 -20.18 7.90
N SER A 4 5.92 -19.03 7.61
CA SER A 4 6.01 -17.96 8.60
C SER A 4 5.93 -16.53 8.05
N VAL A 5 5.45 -16.36 6.83
CA VAL A 5 5.37 -15.03 6.22
C VAL A 5 3.93 -14.54 6.29
N LYS A 6 3.71 -13.42 6.95
CA LYS A 6 2.40 -12.77 7.02
C LYS A 6 1.89 -12.46 5.62
N TRP A 7 0.56 -12.49 5.40
CA TRP A 7 -0.05 -12.29 4.09
C TRP A 7 0.46 -11.03 3.37
N HIS A 8 0.66 -9.92 4.09
CA HIS A 8 1.15 -8.66 3.55
C HIS A 8 2.67 -8.64 3.19
N GLU A 9 3.39 -9.71 3.51
CA GLU A 9 4.80 -9.90 3.16
C GLU A 9 5.00 -10.95 2.05
N SER A 10 3.94 -11.66 1.65
CA SER A 10 3.99 -12.84 0.78
C SER A 10 3.71 -12.58 -0.70
N TYR A 11 3.61 -11.34 -1.14
CA TYR A 11 3.32 -11.00 -2.52
C TYR A 11 4.42 -11.40 -3.49
N ASN A 12 4.01 -11.98 -4.61
CA ASN A 12 4.86 -12.27 -5.76
C ASN A 12 4.33 -11.51 -6.98
N LEU A 13 5.23 -11.01 -7.83
CA LEU A 13 4.85 -10.38 -9.09
C LEU A 13 4.84 -11.44 -10.19
N SER A 14 3.67 -11.66 -10.79
CA SER A 14 3.52 -12.51 -11.98
C SER A 14 2.98 -11.68 -13.14
N ILE A 15 3.70 -11.65 -14.24
CA ILE A 15 3.28 -11.01 -15.48
C ILE A 15 3.12 -12.10 -16.53
N ARG A 16 1.93 -12.20 -17.13
CA ARG A 16 1.62 -13.17 -18.18
C ARG A 16 1.35 -12.44 -19.48
N GLY A 17 2.00 -12.87 -20.54
CA GLY A 17 1.86 -12.33 -21.91
C GLY A 17 2.48 -13.29 -22.92
N LYS A 18 3.01 -12.77 -24.03
CA LYS A 18 3.79 -13.58 -24.98
C LYS A 18 4.99 -14.27 -24.30
N LYS A 19 5.57 -13.63 -23.30
CA LYS A 19 6.55 -14.21 -22.38
C LYS A 19 6.00 -14.09 -20.97
N SER A 20 6.18 -15.10 -20.14
CA SER A 20 5.78 -15.08 -18.74
C SER A 20 6.98 -14.71 -17.87
N PHE A 21 6.75 -13.83 -16.91
CA PHE A 21 7.73 -13.42 -15.91
C PHE A 21 7.15 -13.69 -14.50
N LEU A 22 7.92 -14.32 -13.66
CA LEU A 22 7.59 -14.53 -12.25
C LEU A 22 8.75 -14.06 -11.38
N ASN A 23 8.51 -13.06 -10.56
CA ASN A 23 9.44 -12.65 -9.53
C ASN A 23 9.00 -13.27 -8.19
N THR A 24 9.83 -14.15 -7.66
CA THR A 24 9.59 -14.85 -6.38
C THR A 24 10.14 -14.11 -5.17
N ARG A 25 10.74 -12.94 -5.36
CA ARG A 25 11.17 -12.10 -4.25
C ARG A 25 9.95 -11.60 -3.50
N LEU A 26 10.05 -11.60 -2.16
CA LEU A 26 9.02 -10.99 -1.32
C LEU A 26 8.86 -9.51 -1.67
N SER A 27 7.67 -8.97 -1.45
CA SER A 27 7.30 -7.60 -1.80
C SER A 27 8.31 -6.54 -1.35
N GLN A 28 8.93 -6.71 -0.20
CA GLN A 28 9.96 -5.79 0.30
C GLN A 28 11.30 -5.87 -0.47
N GLY A 29 11.56 -6.94 -1.19
CA GLY A 29 12.74 -7.14 -2.05
C GLY A 29 12.49 -6.78 -3.52
N ASP A 30 11.23 -6.75 -3.93
CA ASP A 30 10.83 -6.43 -5.30
C ASP A 30 10.76 -4.92 -5.53
N MET A 31 11.34 -4.45 -6.63
CA MET A 31 11.39 -3.00 -6.91
C MET A 31 10.05 -2.42 -7.32
N PHE A 32 9.21 -3.18 -8.04
CA PHE A 32 7.85 -2.73 -8.37
C PHE A 32 7.05 -2.47 -7.10
N TYR A 33 7.00 -3.44 -6.19
CA TYR A 33 6.30 -3.26 -4.91
C TYR A 33 6.91 -2.15 -4.06
N ARG A 34 8.22 -1.98 -4.08
CA ARG A 34 8.87 -0.89 -3.34
C ARG A 34 8.48 0.49 -3.88
N LEU A 35 8.34 0.65 -5.18
CA LEU A 35 7.86 1.90 -5.79
C LEU A 35 6.36 2.08 -5.52
N PHE A 36 5.57 1.02 -5.69
CA PHE A 36 4.13 1.01 -5.44
C PHE A 36 3.80 1.35 -3.98
N LEU A 37 4.36 0.60 -3.02
CA LEU A 37 4.12 0.80 -1.59
C LEU A 37 4.77 2.07 -1.00
N SER A 38 5.58 2.77 -1.78
CA SER A 38 6.17 4.06 -1.36
C SER A 38 5.39 5.26 -1.86
N ASP A 39 4.24 5.06 -2.50
CA ASP A 39 3.45 6.10 -3.16
C ASP A 39 4.24 6.90 -4.21
N ALA A 40 5.24 6.27 -4.82
CA ALA A 40 6.19 6.98 -5.66
C ALA A 40 5.67 7.34 -7.05
N CYS A 41 4.65 6.62 -7.54
CA CYS A 41 4.15 6.71 -8.92
C CYS A 41 2.65 6.98 -9.01
N LEU A 42 2.04 7.54 -7.98
CA LEU A 42 0.61 7.85 -8.00
C LEU A 42 0.28 8.98 -8.98
N GLY A 43 -0.95 8.97 -9.47
CA GLY A 43 -1.47 10.05 -10.29
C GLY A 43 -1.61 11.37 -9.52
N LYS A 44 -1.63 12.48 -10.24
CA LYS A 44 -1.73 13.83 -9.66
C LYS A 44 -2.91 13.97 -8.69
N ALA A 45 -4.07 13.43 -9.05
CA ALA A 45 -5.28 13.48 -8.22
C ALA A 45 -5.10 12.81 -6.84
N CYS A 46 -4.32 11.72 -6.78
CA CYS A 46 -4.07 11.02 -5.52
C CYS A 46 -3.29 11.85 -4.51
N TYR A 47 -2.41 12.74 -5.00
CA TYR A 47 -1.63 13.62 -4.13
C TYR A 47 -2.35 14.92 -3.78
N GLU A 48 -3.14 15.47 -4.68
CA GLU A 48 -3.64 16.85 -4.55
C GLU A 48 -5.11 16.92 -4.14
N LYS A 49 -5.96 16.10 -4.76
CA LYS A 49 -7.42 16.19 -4.58
C LYS A 49 -8.07 14.81 -4.74
N CYS A 50 -7.72 13.86 -3.92
CA CYS A 50 -8.41 12.56 -3.94
C CYS A 50 -9.86 12.73 -3.45
N LYS A 51 -10.81 12.46 -4.33
CA LYS A 51 -12.25 12.55 -4.03
C LYS A 51 -12.77 11.38 -3.17
N PHE A 52 -11.94 10.36 -2.96
CA PHE A 52 -12.34 9.11 -2.33
C PHE A 52 -11.66 8.90 -0.98
N LYS A 53 -11.45 9.99 -0.24
CA LYS A 53 -10.88 9.91 1.10
C LYS A 53 -11.96 10.02 2.17
N TYR A 54 -11.75 9.27 3.24
CA TYR A 54 -12.59 9.22 4.43
C TYR A 54 -14.07 8.99 4.07
N GLU A 55 -14.93 9.96 4.33
CA GLU A 55 -16.39 9.91 4.09
C GLU A 55 -16.78 10.19 2.63
N ASN A 56 -15.85 10.57 1.78
CA ASN A 56 -16.16 10.94 0.40
C ASN A 56 -16.07 9.74 -0.53
N SER A 57 -17.14 9.46 -1.23
CA SER A 57 -17.18 8.50 -2.32
C SER A 57 -18.38 8.77 -3.24
N SER A 58 -18.22 8.47 -4.50
CA SER A 58 -19.33 8.40 -5.47
C SER A 58 -19.86 6.97 -5.64
N ALA A 59 -19.27 6.00 -4.96
CA ALA A 59 -19.69 4.59 -4.98
C ALA A 59 -20.64 4.30 -3.83
N ASP A 60 -21.51 3.31 -3.98
CA ASP A 60 -22.37 2.83 -2.90
C ASP A 60 -21.56 2.13 -1.79
N ILE A 61 -20.51 1.42 -2.19
CA ILE A 61 -19.61 0.71 -1.27
C ILE A 61 -18.16 0.93 -1.70
N ARG A 62 -17.26 1.07 -0.75
CA ARG A 62 -15.82 0.96 -0.94
C ARG A 62 -15.29 -0.24 -0.16
N ILE A 63 -14.52 -1.08 -0.86
CA ILE A 63 -13.89 -2.27 -0.29
C ILE A 63 -12.38 -2.15 -0.49
N GLY A 64 -11.61 -2.62 0.48
CA GLY A 64 -10.15 -2.68 0.40
C GLY A 64 -9.57 -3.43 1.58
N ASP A 65 -8.25 -3.65 1.56
CA ASP A 65 -7.55 -4.23 2.69
C ASP A 65 -7.67 -3.32 3.90
N LEU A 66 -7.97 -3.87 5.07
CA LEU A 66 -8.01 -3.12 6.31
C LEU A 66 -6.60 -3.02 6.88
N TRP A 67 -6.04 -1.83 6.76
CA TRP A 67 -4.73 -1.50 7.32
C TRP A 67 -4.91 -0.73 8.63
N GLY A 68 -4.18 -1.13 9.64
CA GLY A 68 -4.23 -0.47 10.93
C GLY A 68 -3.69 -1.38 12.04
N THR A 69 -3.94 -1.00 13.28
CA THR A 69 -3.43 -1.72 14.45
C THR A 69 -4.39 -2.80 14.94
N THR A 70 -5.69 -2.65 14.69
CA THR A 70 -6.75 -3.51 15.25
C THR A 70 -6.59 -4.98 14.87
N TYR A 71 -6.26 -5.26 13.61
CA TYR A 71 -6.09 -6.62 13.09
C TYR A 71 -4.67 -6.90 12.59
N GLN A 72 -3.67 -6.19 13.11
CA GLN A 72 -2.29 -6.29 12.63
C GLN A 72 -1.65 -7.69 12.76
N ASP A 73 -2.21 -8.50 13.65
CA ASP A 73 -1.71 -9.85 13.93
C ASP A 73 -2.51 -10.94 13.19
N ASP A 74 -3.56 -10.57 12.46
CA ASP A 74 -4.27 -11.51 11.59
C ASP A 74 -3.40 -11.88 10.38
N GLU A 75 -3.11 -13.17 10.21
CA GLU A 75 -2.24 -13.67 9.14
C GLU A 75 -2.98 -13.90 7.82
N LYS A 76 -4.31 -13.95 7.84
CA LYS A 76 -5.15 -14.12 6.65
C LYS A 76 -5.47 -12.78 5.99
N GLY A 77 -5.41 -11.69 6.76
CA GLY A 77 -5.80 -10.35 6.36
C GLY A 77 -7.32 -10.14 6.45
N ILE A 78 -7.70 -8.91 6.73
CA ILE A 78 -9.09 -8.50 6.88
C ILE A 78 -9.43 -7.48 5.80
N SER A 79 -10.61 -7.60 5.20
CA SER A 79 -11.15 -6.61 4.28
C SER A 79 -11.96 -5.57 5.03
N GLY A 80 -11.69 -4.29 4.77
CA GLY A 80 -12.54 -3.19 5.24
C GLY A 80 -13.59 -2.84 4.18
N ALA A 81 -14.83 -2.67 4.60
CA ALA A 81 -15.91 -2.17 3.75
C ALA A 81 -16.55 -0.92 4.37
N ILE A 82 -16.88 0.07 3.54
CA ILE A 82 -17.60 1.28 3.95
C ILE A 82 -18.80 1.44 3.00
N ALA A 83 -20.00 1.44 3.55
CA ALA A 83 -21.21 1.79 2.82
C ALA A 83 -21.42 3.31 2.90
N PHE A 84 -21.67 3.94 1.76
CA PHE A 84 -21.95 5.39 1.65
C PHE A 84 -23.40 5.70 1.38
N THR A 85 -24.22 4.70 1.02
CA THR A 85 -25.64 4.82 0.72
C THR A 85 -26.41 3.66 1.33
N ASP A 86 -27.74 3.84 1.49
CA ASP A 86 -28.63 2.78 1.94
C ASP A 86 -28.57 1.56 1.01
N LYS A 87 -28.41 1.78 -0.29
CA LYS A 87 -28.22 0.70 -1.25
C LYS A 87 -26.94 -0.10 -0.96
N GLY A 88 -25.84 0.57 -0.65
CA GLY A 88 -24.59 -0.05 -0.25
C GLY A 88 -24.73 -0.85 1.02
N ASN A 89 -25.38 -0.29 2.03
CA ASN A 89 -25.65 -0.95 3.28
C ASN A 89 -26.50 -2.23 3.08
N ASN A 90 -27.58 -2.11 2.31
CA ASN A 90 -28.44 -3.25 1.99
C ASN A 90 -27.70 -4.37 1.23
N LEU A 91 -26.74 -4.03 0.36
CA LEU A 91 -25.90 -5.01 -0.31
C LEU A 91 -24.99 -5.76 0.67
N LEU A 92 -24.34 -5.06 1.59
CA LEU A 92 -23.49 -5.69 2.61
C LEU A 92 -24.30 -6.63 3.51
N MET A 93 -25.48 -6.20 3.96
CA MET A 93 -26.36 -7.02 4.79
C MET A 93 -26.86 -8.30 4.10
N LYS A 94 -27.10 -8.24 2.77
CA LYS A 94 -27.55 -9.39 1.96
C LYS A 94 -26.44 -10.32 1.50
N ALA A 95 -25.19 -9.90 1.60
CA ALA A 95 -24.06 -10.63 1.02
C ALA A 95 -23.63 -11.88 1.80
N ASN A 96 -24.30 -12.25 2.91
CA ASN A 96 -23.96 -13.38 3.76
C ASN A 96 -22.49 -13.42 4.14
N LEU A 97 -21.95 -12.28 4.54
CA LEU A 97 -20.57 -12.09 4.99
C LEU A 97 -20.53 -12.05 6.52
N GLU A 98 -19.45 -12.55 7.07
CA GLU A 98 -19.13 -12.31 8.48
C GLU A 98 -18.58 -10.88 8.61
N CYS A 99 -19.40 -9.98 9.14
CA CYS A 99 -19.07 -8.57 9.29
C CYS A 99 -19.04 -8.18 10.78
N VAL A 100 -18.01 -7.41 11.12
CA VAL A 100 -17.89 -6.76 12.43
C VAL A 100 -17.90 -5.24 12.22
N GLU A 101 -18.85 -4.56 12.85
CA GLU A 101 -18.92 -3.10 12.74
C GLU A 101 -17.82 -2.42 13.53
N HIS A 102 -17.22 -1.41 12.91
CA HIS A 102 -16.22 -0.57 13.52
C HIS A 102 -16.46 0.91 13.24
N PRO A 103 -16.01 1.80 14.12
CA PRO A 103 -15.98 3.23 13.81
C PRO A 103 -15.17 3.49 12.54
N LEU A 104 -15.58 4.46 11.72
CA LEU A 104 -14.90 4.84 10.49
C LEU A 104 -13.40 5.15 10.73
N SER A 105 -13.06 5.70 11.89
CA SER A 105 -11.67 5.96 12.29
C SER A 105 -10.79 4.71 12.34
N VAL A 106 -11.35 3.55 12.66
CA VAL A 106 -10.67 2.25 12.67
C VAL A 106 -10.53 1.75 11.24
N VAL A 107 -11.62 1.74 10.47
CA VAL A 107 -11.61 1.25 9.07
C VAL A 107 -10.69 2.10 8.19
N ALA A 108 -10.62 3.41 8.43
CA ALA A 108 -9.78 4.34 7.68
C ALA A 108 -8.35 4.51 8.24
N GLU A 109 -7.99 3.85 9.34
CA GLU A 109 -6.74 4.11 10.08
C GLU A 109 -5.50 4.05 9.19
N GLY A 110 -5.38 3.03 8.36
CA GLY A 110 -4.16 2.73 7.63
C GLY A 110 -4.02 3.42 6.27
N GLN A 111 -5.10 3.90 5.63
CA GLN A 111 -4.97 4.35 4.25
C GLN A 111 -5.99 5.37 3.72
N MET A 112 -7.08 5.61 4.39
CA MET A 112 -8.19 6.37 3.79
C MET A 112 -8.34 7.79 4.32
N LYS A 113 -7.55 8.20 5.31
CA LYS A 113 -7.71 9.48 6.01
C LYS A 113 -7.35 10.68 5.15
N GLU A 114 -6.22 10.62 4.50
CA GLU A 114 -5.64 11.77 3.79
C GLU A 114 -5.05 11.40 2.43
N CYS A 115 -4.78 12.40 1.61
CA CYS A 115 -4.08 12.21 0.36
C CYS A 115 -2.64 11.73 0.61
N ALA A 116 -2.13 10.89 -0.27
CA ALA A 116 -0.73 10.48 -0.21
C ALA A 116 0.21 11.68 -0.37
N HIS A 117 1.30 11.70 0.37
CA HIS A 117 2.31 12.72 0.21
C HIS A 117 3.21 12.44 -0.98
N ARG A 118 3.37 13.46 -1.85
CA ARG A 118 4.27 13.35 -3.00
C ARG A 118 5.71 13.25 -2.53
N PRO A 119 6.43 12.16 -2.85
CA PRO A 119 7.80 12.00 -2.39
C PRO A 119 8.74 13.00 -3.06
N PHE A 120 9.80 13.41 -2.37
CA PHE A 120 10.75 14.42 -2.85
C PHE A 120 11.39 14.06 -4.20
N PHE A 121 11.53 12.79 -4.51
CA PHE A 121 12.13 12.32 -5.76
C PHE A 121 11.13 12.11 -6.90
N TYR A 122 9.84 12.42 -6.70
CA TYR A 122 8.76 12.19 -7.67
C TYR A 122 9.08 12.73 -9.06
N LYS A 123 9.51 14.01 -9.14
CA LYS A 123 9.83 14.64 -10.44
C LYS A 123 10.92 13.87 -11.19
N LYS A 124 12.00 13.49 -10.50
CA LYS A 124 13.11 12.73 -11.09
C LYS A 124 12.66 11.34 -11.55
N LEU A 125 11.84 10.66 -10.74
CA LEU A 125 11.28 9.37 -11.11
C LEU A 125 10.37 9.48 -12.34
N MET A 126 9.49 10.47 -12.38
CA MET A 126 8.61 10.71 -13.52
C MET A 126 9.39 11.05 -14.80
N THR A 127 10.51 11.76 -14.71
CA THR A 127 11.41 12.01 -15.85
C THR A 127 12.02 10.70 -16.35
N LEU A 128 12.51 9.84 -15.46
CA LEU A 128 13.06 8.54 -15.84
C LEU A 128 11.99 7.63 -16.49
N LEU A 129 10.77 7.61 -15.95
CA LEU A 129 9.67 6.79 -16.48
C LEU A 129 9.14 7.28 -17.85
N LYS A 130 9.35 8.54 -18.19
CA LYS A 130 8.99 9.12 -19.50
C LYS A 130 10.07 8.97 -20.57
N ASP A 131 11.25 8.59 -20.17
CA ASP A 131 12.39 8.42 -21.08
C ASP A 131 12.32 7.01 -21.70
N ASN A 132 11.78 6.94 -22.91
CA ASN A 132 11.62 5.69 -23.66
C ASN A 132 12.97 5.08 -24.13
N SER A 133 14.07 5.78 -23.96
CA SER A 133 15.42 5.26 -24.27
C SER A 133 16.01 4.43 -23.13
N LEU A 134 15.40 4.49 -21.93
CA LEU A 134 15.86 3.76 -20.76
C LEU A 134 15.11 2.45 -20.58
N ASP A 135 15.85 1.39 -20.36
CA ASP A 135 15.28 0.10 -19.94
C ASP A 135 14.72 0.23 -18.51
N ILE A 136 13.63 -0.52 -18.26
CA ILE A 136 12.98 -0.54 -16.95
C ILE A 136 13.94 -0.92 -15.82
N GLU A 137 14.90 -1.80 -16.08
CA GLU A 137 15.91 -2.19 -15.11
C GLU A 137 16.81 -1.03 -14.70
N VAL A 138 17.19 -0.17 -15.64
CA VAL A 138 17.98 1.05 -15.37
C VAL A 138 17.18 2.04 -14.53
N ILE A 139 15.90 2.22 -14.86
CA ILE A 139 14.98 3.07 -14.08
C ILE A 139 14.87 2.55 -12.65
N MET A 140 14.67 1.25 -12.49
CA MET A 140 14.55 0.60 -11.19
C MET A 140 15.83 0.74 -10.36
N LEU A 141 16.99 0.56 -10.98
CA LEU A 141 18.28 0.71 -10.32
C LEU A 141 18.50 2.15 -9.81
N ARG A 142 18.26 3.14 -10.66
CA ARG A 142 18.37 4.57 -10.31
C ARG A 142 17.37 4.95 -9.22
N SER A 143 16.14 4.46 -9.29
CA SER A 143 15.09 4.70 -8.30
C SER A 143 15.39 4.06 -6.95
N GLY A 144 16.14 2.96 -6.92
CA GLY A 144 16.54 2.27 -5.70
C GLY A 144 17.32 3.15 -4.72
N GLY A 145 18.15 4.05 -5.23
CA GLY A 145 18.86 5.05 -4.41
C GLY A 145 17.91 6.01 -3.71
N TYR A 146 16.90 6.51 -4.41
CA TYR A 146 15.89 7.42 -3.85
C TYR A 146 15.06 6.75 -2.75
N LEU A 147 14.70 5.49 -2.93
CA LEU A 147 13.95 4.73 -1.94
C LEU A 147 14.78 4.44 -0.68
N LYS A 148 16.08 4.18 -0.82
CA LYS A 148 17.00 4.07 0.31
C LYS A 148 17.07 5.39 1.10
N TRP A 149 17.20 6.51 0.39
CA TRP A 149 17.22 7.84 1.00
C TRP A 149 15.92 8.18 1.72
N LYS A 150 14.75 7.87 1.11
CA LYS A 150 13.44 8.05 1.76
C LYS A 150 13.39 7.29 3.08
N ARG A 151 13.75 6.03 3.09
CA ARG A 151 13.77 5.19 4.31
C ARG A 151 14.71 5.73 5.38
N LEU A 152 15.90 6.19 4.99
CA LEU A 152 16.85 6.78 5.93
C LEU A 152 16.28 8.05 6.56
N ARG A 153 15.74 8.93 5.75
CA ARG A 153 15.09 10.16 6.21
C ARG A 153 13.93 9.87 7.17
N GLU A 154 13.04 8.95 6.83
CA GLU A 154 11.92 8.54 7.68
C GLU A 154 12.39 7.99 9.03
N ARG A 155 13.47 7.23 9.05
CA ARG A 155 14.08 6.72 10.30
C ARG A 155 14.63 7.85 11.16
N LEU A 156 15.27 8.82 10.57
CA LEU A 156 15.83 9.98 11.27
C LEU A 156 14.74 10.91 11.81
N MET A 157 13.68 11.13 11.02
CA MET A 157 12.55 12.00 11.41
C MET A 157 11.60 11.35 12.43
N ASN A 158 11.59 10.02 12.54
CA ASN A 158 10.72 9.27 13.46
C ASN A 158 11.52 8.26 14.31
N PRO A 159 12.40 8.72 15.21
CA PRO A 159 13.26 7.83 15.97
C PRO A 159 12.50 6.88 16.89
N SER A 160 11.38 7.31 17.48
CA SER A 160 10.52 6.48 18.32
C SER A 160 9.85 5.33 17.58
N ARG A 161 9.41 5.55 16.34
CA ARG A 161 8.88 4.50 15.45
C ARG A 161 9.99 3.53 15.04
N THR A 162 11.17 4.04 14.77
CA THR A 162 12.34 3.23 14.41
C THR A 162 12.76 2.33 15.56
N ALA A 163 12.82 2.85 16.78
CA ALA A 163 13.14 2.08 17.99
C ALA A 163 12.11 0.96 18.23
N ARG A 164 10.80 1.26 18.14
CA ARG A 164 9.74 0.24 18.27
C ARG A 164 9.88 -0.88 17.24
N ASN A 165 10.18 -0.55 15.99
CA ASN A 165 10.37 -1.55 14.93
C ASN A 165 11.62 -2.40 15.14
N LEU A 166 12.69 -1.85 15.70
CA LEU A 166 13.89 -2.60 16.10
C LEU A 166 13.57 -3.57 17.23
N ILE A 167 12.93 -3.10 18.30
CA ILE A 167 12.54 -3.94 19.44
C ILE A 167 11.66 -5.13 18.99
N ARG A 168 10.71 -4.89 18.08
CA ARG A 168 9.87 -5.97 17.50
C ARG A 168 10.70 -7.02 16.75
N ARG A 169 11.82 -6.65 16.12
CA ARG A 169 12.69 -7.60 15.39
C ARG A 169 13.52 -8.48 16.34
N PHE A 170 13.86 -7.97 17.51
CA PHE A 170 14.62 -8.74 18.51
C PHE A 170 13.74 -9.60 19.42
N ARG A 171 12.40 -9.42 19.37
CA ARG A 171 11.44 -10.24 20.12
C ARG A 171 10.91 -11.43 19.30
N LYS A 172 11.35 -11.58 18.07
CA LYS A 172 11.13 -12.76 17.21
C LYS A 172 12.43 -13.61 17.16
#